data_3c0b62577d25e5f9045bfc1dea7e2864
#
_entry.id   3c0b62577d25e5f9045bfc1dea7e2864
#
_cell.length_a   1.000
_cell.length_b   1.000
_cell.length_c   1.000
_cell.angle_alpha   90.00
_cell.angle_beta   90.00
_cell.angle_gamma   90.00
#
_symmetry.space_group_name_H-M   'P 1'
#
loop_
_entity.id
_entity.type
_entity.pdbx_description
1 polymer ?
#
loop_
_entity_poly.entity_id
_entity_poly.type
_entity_poly.pdbx_seq_one_letter_code
_entity_poly.pdbx_strand_id
1 'polypeptide(L)'
;MKTSTKFLAIPLLLAAWSAFGAGGGSMPSGGGGDLRPKEQATPEEQARTTYNAGVRAVEKADASSADAARQTDARKQRKANDKARGGYASALKKFTRATELNPRMHESWNYVGYTQRKLGNYVAALAAYERALTLAPGYAEAIEYRGHAYLGLDRLSEAKEAYLMLYSGNRVLADKLLVAMREWIGARRGAPAVDPVVLDAFASWVDERGTIARQTAGLTRAGAGSRWR
;
A
#
# COMPACT_ATOMS: atom_id res chain seq x y z
N MET A 1 -1.44 -43.35 30.84
CA MET A 1 -1.10 -42.13 31.57
C MET A 1 -2.17 -41.09 31.33
N LYS A 2 -2.87 -40.66 32.40
CA LYS A 2 -4.06 -39.80 32.33
C LYS A 2 -3.59 -38.33 32.33
N THR A 3 -3.98 -37.54 31.32
CA THR A 3 -3.79 -36.08 31.36
C THR A 3 -5.12 -35.39 31.62
N SER A 4 -5.15 -34.70 32.75
CA SER A 4 -6.33 -34.05 33.31
C SER A 4 -6.50 -32.65 32.71
N THR A 5 -7.61 -32.40 32.04
CA THR A 5 -8.01 -31.07 31.54
C THR A 5 -8.69 -30.30 32.68
N LYS A 6 -8.09 -29.21 33.12
CA LYS A 6 -8.69 -28.29 34.12
C LYS A 6 -9.47 -27.18 33.40
N PHE A 7 -10.78 -27.22 33.54
CA PHE A 7 -11.67 -26.09 33.21
C PHE A 7 -11.59 -25.05 34.32
N LEU A 8 -11.25 -23.80 33.99
CA LEU A 8 -11.37 -22.63 34.85
C LEU A 8 -12.74 -21.97 34.59
N ALA A 9 -13.58 -22.00 35.61
CA ALA A 9 -14.86 -21.29 35.61
C ALA A 9 -14.65 -19.82 36.00
N ILE A 10 -15.25 -18.92 35.23
CA ILE A 10 -15.29 -17.47 35.52
C ILE A 10 -16.60 -17.19 36.26
N PRO A 11 -16.61 -16.53 37.44
CA PRO A 11 -17.82 -16.19 38.15
C PRO A 11 -18.48 -14.95 37.56
N LEU A 12 -19.77 -15.07 37.31
CA LEU A 12 -20.70 -13.98 36.97
C LEU A 12 -20.96 -13.12 38.22
N LEU A 13 -20.54 -11.86 38.19
CA LEU A 13 -20.91 -10.86 39.22
C LEU A 13 -22.20 -10.16 38.79
N LEU A 14 -23.32 -10.53 39.42
CA LEU A 14 -24.60 -9.79 39.42
C LEU A 14 -24.47 -8.61 40.39
N ALA A 15 -24.46 -7.38 39.87
CA ALA A 15 -24.63 -6.18 40.68
C ALA A 15 -26.11 -5.78 40.76
N ALA A 16 -26.68 -5.84 41.94
CA ALA A 16 -28.01 -5.42 42.25
C ALA A 16 -28.15 -3.88 42.26
N TRP A 17 -29.16 -3.40 41.57
CA TRP A 17 -29.55 -1.98 41.57
C TRP A 17 -30.55 -1.72 42.68
N SER A 18 -30.15 -0.93 43.69
CA SER A 18 -31.06 -0.41 44.70
C SER A 18 -31.57 0.96 44.29
N ALA A 19 -32.88 1.06 44.12
CA ALA A 19 -33.59 2.33 43.95
C ALA A 19 -33.69 3.08 45.28
N PHE A 20 -33.37 4.38 45.31
CA PHE A 20 -33.71 5.26 46.41
C PHE A 20 -34.32 6.58 45.91
N GLY A 21 -35.30 6.99 46.54
CA GLY A 21 -36.40 7.80 46.27
C GLY A 21 -36.22 9.33 46.12
N ALA A 22 -37.33 9.93 45.84
CA ALA A 22 -37.63 11.30 45.49
C ALA A 22 -37.18 12.37 46.50
N GLY A 23 -36.64 13.48 45.96
CA GLY A 23 -36.48 14.76 46.65
C GLY A 23 -36.57 15.87 45.63
N GLY A 24 -37.67 16.65 45.67
CA GLY A 24 -37.89 17.79 44.79
C GLY A 24 -36.96 18.96 45.16
N GLY A 25 -36.29 19.51 44.16
CA GLY A 25 -35.49 20.72 44.26
C GLY A 25 -35.50 21.46 42.93
N SER A 26 -35.96 22.73 42.98
CA SER A 26 -36.06 23.65 41.85
C SER A 26 -34.74 23.78 41.06
N MET A 27 -34.82 23.61 39.76
CA MET A 27 -33.69 23.77 38.83
C MET A 27 -33.46 25.23 38.46
N PRO A 28 -32.23 25.79 38.55
CA PRO A 28 -31.86 26.97 37.79
C PRO A 28 -31.62 26.54 36.33
N SER A 29 -32.27 27.26 35.40
CA SER A 29 -32.06 27.16 33.96
C SER A 29 -30.65 27.63 33.62
N GLY A 30 -29.72 26.69 33.51
CA GLY A 30 -28.36 26.91 33.07
C GLY A 30 -28.08 26.04 31.83
N GLY A 31 -27.54 26.65 30.76
CA GLY A 31 -27.33 26.07 29.43
C GLY A 31 -26.78 24.65 29.44
N GLY A 32 -27.58 23.71 29.02
CA GLY A 32 -27.21 22.32 28.86
C GLY A 32 -26.31 22.14 27.65
N GLY A 33 -24.99 22.23 27.84
CA GLY A 33 -24.07 21.63 26.93
C GLY A 33 -24.37 20.14 26.85
N ASP A 34 -24.56 19.64 25.63
CA ASP A 34 -24.84 18.24 25.36
C ASP A 34 -23.70 17.35 25.90
N LEU A 35 -23.87 16.84 27.13
CA LEU A 35 -22.94 15.95 27.83
C LEU A 35 -23.06 14.50 27.33
N ARG A 36 -23.44 14.27 26.07
CA ARG A 36 -23.34 12.93 25.50
C ARG A 36 -21.87 12.52 25.51
N PRO A 37 -21.53 11.37 26.10
CA PRO A 37 -20.18 10.84 25.99
C PRO A 37 -19.83 10.79 24.48
N LYS A 38 -18.71 11.38 24.08
CA LYS A 38 -18.23 11.20 22.71
C LYS A 38 -18.10 9.70 22.48
N GLU A 39 -18.93 9.17 21.61
CA GLU A 39 -18.86 7.76 21.20
C GLU A 39 -17.42 7.48 20.76
N GLN A 40 -16.79 6.51 21.40
CA GLN A 40 -15.40 6.17 21.06
C GLN A 40 -15.43 5.56 19.67
N ALA A 41 -14.57 6.09 18.79
CA ALA A 41 -14.45 5.60 17.42
C ALA A 41 -14.18 4.09 17.42
N THR A 42 -14.89 3.36 16.55
CA THR A 42 -14.71 1.92 16.38
C THR A 42 -13.28 1.59 15.91
N PRO A 43 -12.77 0.36 16.08
CA PRO A 43 -11.49 -0.06 15.54
C PRO A 43 -11.37 0.19 14.03
N GLU A 44 -12.44 -0.01 13.27
CA GLU A 44 -12.51 0.24 11.84
C GLU A 44 -12.35 1.72 11.50
N GLU A 45 -13.02 2.60 12.23
CA GLU A 45 -12.90 4.06 12.06
C GLU A 45 -11.51 4.56 12.44
N GLN A 46 -10.94 4.01 13.53
CA GLN A 46 -9.56 4.28 13.92
C GLN A 46 -8.56 3.80 12.87
N ALA A 47 -8.78 2.60 12.29
CA ALA A 47 -7.96 2.06 11.21
C ALA A 47 -7.98 3.01 10.00
N ARG A 48 -9.17 3.45 9.56
CA ARG A 48 -9.35 4.36 8.43
C ARG A 48 -8.70 5.73 8.69
N THR A 49 -8.87 6.27 9.88
CA THR A 49 -8.23 7.53 10.27
C THR A 49 -6.71 7.43 10.24
N THR A 50 -6.18 6.32 10.79
CA THR A 50 -4.74 6.04 10.83
C THR A 50 -4.19 5.80 9.42
N TYR A 51 -4.90 5.06 8.58
CA TYR A 51 -4.59 4.88 7.17
C TYR A 51 -4.49 6.21 6.42
N ASN A 52 -5.50 7.08 6.55
CA ASN A 52 -5.52 8.40 5.91
C ASN A 52 -4.34 9.29 6.38
N ALA A 53 -3.95 9.18 7.65
CA ALA A 53 -2.76 9.85 8.17
C ALA A 53 -1.47 9.27 7.58
N GLY A 54 -1.44 7.97 7.27
CA GLY A 54 -0.36 7.30 6.55
C GLY A 54 -0.25 7.79 5.11
N VAL A 55 -1.37 7.89 4.39
CA VAL A 55 -1.42 8.40 3.00
C VAL A 55 -0.83 9.80 2.92
N ARG A 56 -1.26 10.73 3.78
CA ARG A 56 -0.70 12.08 3.83
C ARG A 56 0.81 12.10 4.13
N ALA A 57 1.31 11.14 4.90
CA ALA A 57 2.75 11.02 5.16
C ALA A 57 3.51 10.52 3.93
N VAL A 58 2.94 9.57 3.17
CA VAL A 58 3.48 9.09 1.89
C VAL A 58 3.55 10.23 0.88
N GLU A 59 2.48 11.00 0.69
CA GLU A 59 2.46 12.13 -0.25
C GLU A 59 3.60 13.12 0.01
N LYS A 60 3.85 13.45 1.29
CA LYS A 60 4.97 14.31 1.68
C LYS A 60 6.33 13.66 1.44
N ALA A 61 6.44 12.36 1.66
CA ALA A 61 7.67 11.61 1.41
C ALA A 61 7.96 11.49 -0.09
N ASP A 62 6.95 11.21 -0.91
CA ASP A 62 7.06 11.17 -2.37
C ASP A 62 7.45 12.53 -2.94
N ALA A 63 6.87 13.63 -2.45
CA ALA A 63 7.27 14.98 -2.83
C ALA A 63 8.75 15.25 -2.48
N SER A 64 9.23 14.80 -1.31
CA SER A 64 10.63 14.93 -0.92
C SER A 64 11.56 14.06 -1.77
N SER A 65 11.13 12.86 -2.15
CA SER A 65 11.86 11.97 -3.06
C SER A 65 11.96 12.58 -4.47
N ALA A 66 10.88 13.15 -4.98
CA ALA A 66 10.86 13.85 -6.26
C ALA A 66 11.73 15.12 -6.23
N ASP A 67 11.78 15.82 -5.10
CA ASP A 67 12.70 16.95 -4.92
C ASP A 67 14.16 16.48 -4.97
N ALA A 68 14.51 15.40 -4.28
CA ALA A 68 15.85 14.82 -4.32
C ALA A 68 16.30 14.48 -5.74
N ALA A 69 15.40 13.93 -6.57
CA ALA A 69 15.69 13.55 -7.96
C ALA A 69 16.00 14.78 -8.85
N ARG A 70 15.52 15.97 -8.47
CA ARG A 70 15.76 17.24 -9.20
C ARG A 70 17.00 17.99 -8.73
N GLN A 71 17.58 17.61 -7.57
CA GLN A 71 18.72 18.31 -7.01
C GLN A 71 20.02 17.92 -7.74
N THR A 72 20.78 18.91 -8.15
CA THR A 72 22.15 18.75 -8.69
C THR A 72 23.21 18.87 -7.60
N ASP A 73 22.91 19.56 -6.51
CA ASP A 73 23.77 19.68 -5.32
C ASP A 73 23.66 18.40 -4.46
N ALA A 74 24.75 17.69 -4.28
CA ALA A 74 24.79 16.43 -3.57
C ALA A 74 24.38 16.53 -2.08
N ARG A 75 24.59 17.68 -1.43
CA ARG A 75 24.20 17.89 -0.03
C ARG A 75 22.68 18.10 0.07
N LYS A 76 22.10 18.89 -0.84
CA LYS A 76 20.66 19.10 -0.90
C LYS A 76 19.93 17.80 -1.28
N GLN A 77 20.47 17.07 -2.24
CA GLN A 77 19.95 15.75 -2.64
C GLN A 77 19.91 14.77 -1.46
N ARG A 78 21.02 14.63 -0.71
CA ARG A 78 21.05 13.79 0.49
C ARG A 78 20.01 14.22 1.52
N LYS A 79 19.93 15.52 1.83
CA LYS A 79 18.93 16.03 2.79
C LYS A 79 17.50 15.72 2.37
N ALA A 80 17.18 15.84 1.09
CA ALA A 80 15.85 15.52 0.57
C ALA A 80 15.56 13.99 0.62
N ASN A 81 16.56 13.15 0.32
CA ASN A 81 16.47 11.71 0.46
C ASN A 81 16.25 11.26 1.91
N ASP A 82 17.00 11.84 2.86
CA ASP A 82 16.84 11.54 4.30
C ASP A 82 15.44 11.94 4.79
N LYS A 83 14.94 13.09 4.34
CA LYS A 83 13.58 13.54 4.65
C LYS A 83 12.53 12.59 4.07
N ALA A 84 12.69 12.14 2.82
CA ALA A 84 11.81 11.17 2.20
C ALA A 84 11.82 9.84 2.98
N ARG A 85 12.99 9.33 3.32
CA ARG A 85 13.18 8.09 4.08
C ARG A 85 12.50 8.16 5.47
N GLY A 86 12.69 9.26 6.20
CA GLY A 86 12.00 9.51 7.48
C GLY A 86 10.48 9.55 7.33
N GLY A 87 9.99 10.16 6.25
CA GLY A 87 8.58 10.22 5.91
C GLY A 87 7.98 8.82 5.65
N TYR A 88 8.66 7.99 4.85
CA TYR A 88 8.23 6.60 4.60
C TYR A 88 8.25 5.76 5.87
N ALA A 89 9.27 5.90 6.73
CA ALA A 89 9.31 5.20 8.01
C ALA A 89 8.15 5.59 8.94
N SER A 90 7.80 6.90 8.97
CA SER A 90 6.63 7.38 9.71
C SER A 90 5.31 6.87 9.13
N ALA A 91 5.18 6.83 7.81
CA ALA A 91 4.01 6.28 7.13
C ALA A 91 3.86 4.78 7.39
N LEU A 92 4.96 4.01 7.33
CA LEU A 92 4.97 2.58 7.63
C LEU A 92 4.37 2.28 9.01
N LYS A 93 4.76 3.03 10.06
CA LYS A 93 4.21 2.86 11.42
C LYS A 93 2.68 3.05 11.43
N LYS A 94 2.17 4.02 10.66
CA LYS A 94 0.72 4.29 10.57
C LYS A 94 -0.01 3.16 9.85
N PHE A 95 0.51 2.70 8.72
CA PHE A 95 -0.14 1.61 7.98
C PHE A 95 -0.08 0.28 8.76
N THR A 96 1.03 -0.02 9.43
CA THR A 96 1.11 -1.18 10.33
C THR A 96 0.05 -1.07 11.43
N ARG A 97 -0.09 0.10 12.07
CA ARG A 97 -1.14 0.31 13.06
C ARG A 97 -2.55 0.15 12.48
N ALA A 98 -2.79 0.61 11.26
CA ALA A 98 -4.07 0.42 10.58
C ALA A 98 -4.36 -1.08 10.31
N THR A 99 -3.34 -1.89 9.96
CA THR A 99 -3.50 -3.35 9.78
C THR A 99 -3.72 -4.09 11.10
N GLU A 100 -3.22 -3.59 12.22
CA GLU A 100 -3.51 -4.13 13.56
C GLU A 100 -4.97 -3.86 13.97
N LEU A 101 -5.47 -2.66 13.68
CA LEU A 101 -6.84 -2.25 13.99
C LEU A 101 -7.87 -2.91 13.07
N ASN A 102 -7.55 -3.07 11.79
CA ASN A 102 -8.35 -3.78 10.80
C ASN A 102 -7.47 -4.66 9.89
N PRO A 103 -7.23 -5.93 10.26
CA PRO A 103 -6.41 -6.87 9.48
C PRO A 103 -6.96 -7.21 8.08
N ARG A 104 -8.23 -6.88 7.81
CA ARG A 104 -8.89 -7.14 6.51
C ARG A 104 -8.79 -5.96 5.53
N MET A 105 -8.20 -4.85 5.95
CA MET A 105 -8.02 -3.66 5.11
C MET A 105 -6.86 -3.86 4.14
N HIS A 106 -7.16 -4.38 2.94
CA HIS A 106 -6.15 -4.70 1.91
C HIS A 106 -5.36 -3.47 1.46
N GLU A 107 -5.97 -2.29 1.44
CA GLU A 107 -5.30 -1.03 1.11
C GLU A 107 -4.17 -0.71 2.10
N SER A 108 -4.40 -0.97 3.39
CA SER A 108 -3.34 -0.77 4.41
C SER A 108 -2.17 -1.71 4.20
N TRP A 109 -2.42 -2.99 3.89
CA TRP A 109 -1.38 -3.95 3.54
C TRP A 109 -0.61 -3.55 2.29
N ASN A 110 -1.31 -3.04 1.27
CA ASN A 110 -0.66 -2.52 0.07
C ASN A 110 0.29 -1.36 0.40
N TYR A 111 -0.13 -0.42 1.25
CA TYR A 111 0.73 0.70 1.66
C TYR A 111 1.85 0.31 2.63
N VAL A 112 1.69 -0.73 3.45
CA VAL A 112 2.81 -1.36 4.15
C VAL A 112 3.85 -1.83 3.13
N GLY A 113 3.44 -2.56 2.10
CA GLY A 113 4.32 -2.98 1.01
C GLY A 113 4.97 -1.81 0.28
N TYR A 114 4.21 -0.78 -0.07
CA TYR A 114 4.72 0.43 -0.73
C TYR A 114 5.82 1.09 0.09
N THR A 115 5.58 1.34 1.36
CA THR A 115 6.54 2.01 2.24
C THR A 115 7.78 1.15 2.50
N GLN A 116 7.63 -0.17 2.68
CA GLN A 116 8.76 -1.11 2.77
C GLN A 116 9.61 -1.08 1.49
N ARG A 117 8.99 -1.11 0.31
CA ARG A 117 9.69 -1.02 -0.98
C ARG A 117 10.44 0.31 -1.10
N LYS A 118 9.82 1.43 -0.77
CA LYS A 118 10.46 2.76 -0.79
C LYS A 118 11.64 2.89 0.20
N LEU A 119 11.65 2.08 1.25
CA LEU A 119 12.76 1.94 2.20
C LEU A 119 13.84 0.93 1.75
N GLY A 120 13.64 0.23 0.62
CA GLY A 120 14.55 -0.79 0.10
C GLY A 120 14.34 -2.19 0.66
N ASN A 121 13.33 -2.39 1.51
CA ASN A 121 13.02 -3.66 2.15
C ASN A 121 12.11 -4.52 1.25
N TYR A 122 12.60 -4.92 0.08
CA TYR A 122 11.78 -5.57 -0.97
C TYR A 122 11.13 -6.89 -0.53
N VAL A 123 11.83 -7.72 0.26
CA VAL A 123 11.27 -8.99 0.77
C VAL A 123 10.07 -8.73 1.68
N ALA A 124 10.17 -7.78 2.59
CA ALA A 124 9.06 -7.39 3.47
C ALA A 124 7.91 -6.74 2.66
N ALA A 125 8.25 -6.00 1.60
CA ALA A 125 7.25 -5.45 0.69
C ALA A 125 6.44 -6.55 0.00
N LEU A 126 7.11 -7.59 -0.52
CA LEU A 126 6.44 -8.73 -1.16
C LEU A 126 5.45 -9.42 -0.22
N ALA A 127 5.86 -9.70 1.02
CA ALA A 127 4.99 -10.32 2.02
C ALA A 127 3.72 -9.49 2.29
N ALA A 128 3.86 -8.15 2.35
CA ALA A 128 2.72 -7.26 2.54
C ALA A 128 1.80 -7.21 1.30
N TYR A 129 2.35 -7.18 0.07
CA TYR A 129 1.55 -7.24 -1.15
C TYR A 129 0.83 -8.58 -1.30
N GLU A 130 1.46 -9.69 -0.94
CA GLU A 130 0.81 -11.01 -0.91
C GLU A 130 -0.37 -11.01 0.05
N ARG A 131 -0.22 -10.38 1.22
CA ARG A 131 -1.34 -10.24 2.16
C ARG A 131 -2.47 -9.39 1.58
N ALA A 132 -2.16 -8.26 0.92
CA ALA A 132 -3.16 -7.43 0.24
C ALA A 132 -3.89 -8.22 -0.86
N LEU A 133 -3.17 -9.00 -1.67
CA LEU A 133 -3.73 -9.80 -2.76
C LEU A 133 -4.48 -11.04 -2.28
N THR A 134 -4.15 -11.59 -1.11
CA THR A 134 -4.97 -12.63 -0.47
C THR A 134 -6.35 -12.09 -0.08
N LEU A 135 -6.42 -10.84 0.35
CA LEU A 135 -7.67 -10.17 0.74
C LEU A 135 -8.45 -9.64 -0.48
N ALA A 136 -7.74 -9.20 -1.51
CA ALA A 136 -8.29 -8.65 -2.75
C ALA A 136 -7.45 -9.11 -3.96
N PRO A 137 -7.72 -10.30 -4.54
CA PRO A 137 -6.87 -10.91 -5.58
C PRO A 137 -6.72 -10.08 -6.86
N GLY A 138 -7.71 -9.24 -7.19
CA GLY A 138 -7.70 -8.36 -8.36
C GLY A 138 -7.18 -6.95 -8.09
N TYR A 139 -6.61 -6.66 -6.92
CA TYR A 139 -6.17 -5.31 -6.56
C TYR A 139 -4.95 -4.89 -7.39
N ALA A 140 -5.20 -4.16 -8.45
CA ALA A 140 -4.23 -3.88 -9.51
C ALA A 140 -3.03 -3.06 -9.01
N GLU A 141 -3.22 -2.15 -8.07
CA GLU A 141 -2.14 -1.37 -7.45
C GLU A 141 -1.15 -2.26 -6.68
N ALA A 142 -1.65 -3.29 -6.00
CA ALA A 142 -0.78 -4.24 -5.30
C ALA A 142 0.01 -5.11 -6.30
N ILE A 143 -0.59 -5.49 -7.43
CA ILE A 143 0.09 -6.24 -8.49
C ILE A 143 1.21 -5.37 -9.11
N GLU A 144 0.91 -4.11 -9.42
CA GLU A 144 1.89 -3.16 -9.98
C GLU A 144 3.07 -2.94 -9.01
N TYR A 145 2.79 -2.64 -7.75
CA TYR A 145 3.83 -2.40 -6.75
C TYR A 145 4.63 -3.66 -6.41
N ARG A 146 4.00 -4.84 -6.45
CA ARG A 146 4.69 -6.13 -6.34
C ARG A 146 5.65 -6.34 -7.51
N GLY A 147 5.26 -5.97 -8.73
CA GLY A 147 6.13 -5.96 -9.90
C GLY A 147 7.40 -5.13 -9.69
N HIS A 148 7.26 -3.92 -9.15
CA HIS A 148 8.41 -3.09 -8.78
C HIS A 148 9.30 -3.73 -7.69
N ALA A 149 8.72 -4.44 -6.71
CA ALA A 149 9.49 -5.12 -5.68
C ALA A 149 10.28 -6.30 -6.27
N TYR A 150 9.72 -7.03 -7.23
CA TYR A 150 10.41 -8.07 -7.98
C TYR A 150 11.60 -7.51 -8.77
N LEU A 151 11.45 -6.37 -9.45
CA LEU A 151 12.57 -5.68 -10.10
C LEU A 151 13.68 -5.31 -9.11
N GLY A 152 13.32 -4.87 -7.90
CA GLY A 152 14.28 -4.56 -6.85
C GLY A 152 15.06 -5.76 -6.32
N LEU A 153 14.57 -6.98 -6.56
CA LEU A 153 15.19 -8.26 -6.20
C LEU A 153 15.78 -9.01 -7.41
N ASP A 154 15.82 -8.38 -8.58
CA ASP A 154 16.25 -8.96 -9.85
C ASP A 154 15.43 -10.22 -10.26
N ARG A 155 14.20 -10.35 -9.74
CA ARG A 155 13.24 -11.42 -10.01
C ARG A 155 12.43 -11.08 -11.27
N LEU A 156 13.09 -11.19 -12.42
CA LEU A 156 12.56 -10.70 -13.69
C LEU A 156 11.39 -11.51 -14.23
N SER A 157 11.35 -12.81 -13.97
CA SER A 157 10.25 -13.67 -14.38
C SER A 157 8.94 -13.26 -13.71
N GLU A 158 8.97 -13.05 -12.40
CA GLU A 158 7.78 -12.63 -11.64
C GLU A 158 7.37 -11.18 -11.94
N ALA A 159 8.34 -10.32 -12.29
CA ALA A 159 8.01 -8.99 -12.79
C ALA A 159 7.27 -9.04 -14.14
N LYS A 160 7.67 -9.95 -15.06
CA LYS A 160 6.93 -10.20 -16.33
C LYS A 160 5.52 -10.72 -16.07
N GLU A 161 5.36 -11.66 -15.14
CA GLU A 161 4.03 -12.20 -14.75
C GLU A 161 3.12 -11.08 -14.21
N ALA A 162 3.63 -10.23 -13.31
CA ALA A 162 2.88 -9.08 -12.80
C ALA A 162 2.42 -8.14 -13.93
N TYR A 163 3.30 -7.87 -14.92
CA TYR A 163 2.93 -7.11 -16.11
C TYR A 163 1.81 -7.77 -16.90
N LEU A 164 1.90 -9.08 -17.17
CA LEU A 164 0.89 -9.80 -17.94
C LEU A 164 -0.47 -9.82 -17.24
N MET A 165 -0.49 -9.96 -15.91
CA MET A 165 -1.71 -9.83 -15.11
C MET A 165 -2.34 -8.46 -15.27
N LEU A 166 -1.56 -7.39 -15.19
CA LEU A 166 -2.04 -6.02 -15.38
C LEU A 166 -2.47 -5.77 -16.82
N TYR A 167 -1.76 -6.31 -17.79
CA TYR A 167 -2.05 -6.11 -19.20
C TYR A 167 -3.45 -6.60 -19.59
N SER A 168 -3.97 -7.64 -18.95
CA SER A 168 -5.32 -8.16 -19.16
C SER A 168 -6.41 -7.36 -18.44
N GLY A 169 -6.10 -6.73 -17.30
CA GLY A 169 -7.10 -6.11 -16.41
C GLY A 169 -6.97 -4.58 -16.24
N ASN A 170 -5.76 -4.05 -16.23
CA ASN A 170 -5.49 -2.62 -16.02
C ASN A 170 -4.28 -2.14 -16.84
N ARG A 171 -4.56 -1.70 -18.07
CA ARG A 171 -3.54 -1.25 -19.04
C ARG A 171 -2.73 -0.06 -18.54
N VAL A 172 -3.34 0.85 -17.81
CA VAL A 172 -2.64 2.04 -17.27
C VAL A 172 -1.53 1.62 -16.30
N LEU A 173 -1.80 0.67 -15.41
CA LEU A 173 -0.81 0.16 -14.47
C LEU A 173 0.19 -0.78 -15.15
N ALA A 174 -0.22 -1.53 -16.17
CA ALA A 174 0.71 -2.29 -17.01
C ALA A 174 1.74 -1.38 -17.68
N ASP A 175 1.30 -0.27 -18.27
CA ASP A 175 2.19 0.70 -18.91
C ASP A 175 3.14 1.36 -17.90
N LYS A 176 2.68 1.66 -16.69
CA LYS A 176 3.55 2.16 -15.61
C LYS A 176 4.63 1.14 -15.22
N LEU A 177 4.26 -0.13 -15.07
CA LEU A 177 5.23 -1.18 -14.75
C LEU A 177 6.21 -1.40 -15.90
N LEU A 178 5.77 -1.28 -17.16
CA LEU A 178 6.65 -1.37 -18.32
C LEU A 178 7.66 -0.22 -18.37
N VAL A 179 7.26 0.99 -17.97
CA VAL A 179 8.20 2.13 -17.81
C VAL A 179 9.24 1.81 -16.73
N ALA A 180 8.83 1.30 -15.59
CA ALA A 180 9.74 0.92 -14.52
C ALA A 180 10.72 -0.19 -14.94
N MET A 181 10.28 -1.15 -15.75
CA MET A 181 11.16 -2.18 -16.34
C MET A 181 12.23 -1.53 -17.22
N ARG A 182 11.88 -0.55 -18.04
CA ARG A 182 12.86 0.19 -18.86
C ARG A 182 13.86 0.97 -18.02
N GLU A 183 13.39 1.64 -16.98
CA GLU A 183 14.25 2.36 -16.04
C GLU A 183 15.22 1.40 -15.33
N TRP A 184 14.74 0.22 -14.91
CA TRP A 184 15.55 -0.83 -14.31
C TRP A 184 16.63 -1.32 -15.27
N ILE A 185 16.28 -1.60 -16.54
CA ILE A 185 17.23 -2.00 -17.60
C ILE A 185 18.30 -0.92 -17.79
N GLY A 186 17.89 0.35 -17.89
CA GLY A 186 18.81 1.47 -18.04
C GLY A 186 19.79 1.60 -16.87
N ALA A 187 19.33 1.40 -15.65
CA ALA A 187 20.14 1.45 -14.44
C ALA A 187 21.13 0.25 -14.31
N ARG A 188 20.85 -0.87 -14.99
CA ARG A 188 21.68 -2.09 -14.95
C ARG A 188 22.64 -2.22 -16.11
N ARG A 189 22.48 -1.44 -17.18
CA ARG A 189 23.43 -1.44 -18.30
C ARG A 189 24.83 -0.99 -17.82
N GLY A 190 25.82 -1.88 -18.00
CA GLY A 190 27.19 -1.65 -17.55
C GLY A 190 27.43 -1.93 -16.06
N ALA A 191 26.43 -2.37 -15.30
CA ALA A 191 26.63 -2.83 -13.93
C ALA A 191 27.08 -4.30 -13.91
N PRO A 192 28.13 -4.66 -13.15
CA PRO A 192 28.68 -6.03 -13.16
C PRO A 192 27.77 -7.08 -12.50
N ALA A 193 26.66 -6.65 -11.87
CA ALA A 193 25.82 -7.51 -11.04
C ALA A 193 24.76 -8.33 -11.80
N VAL A 194 24.53 -8.04 -13.10
CA VAL A 194 23.52 -8.75 -13.92
C VAL A 194 24.19 -9.32 -15.14
N ASP A 195 23.95 -10.59 -15.45
CA ASP A 195 24.40 -11.25 -16.67
C ASP A 195 23.89 -10.48 -17.90
N PRO A 196 24.77 -10.03 -18.80
CA PRO A 196 24.40 -9.31 -20.02
C PRO A 196 23.36 -10.07 -20.87
N VAL A 197 23.48 -11.39 -20.96
CA VAL A 197 22.54 -12.22 -21.74
C VAL A 197 21.12 -12.16 -21.13
N VAL A 198 21.03 -12.23 -19.82
CA VAL A 198 19.74 -12.11 -19.10
C VAL A 198 19.16 -10.70 -19.25
N LEU A 199 20.01 -9.67 -19.16
CA LEU A 199 19.63 -8.28 -19.35
C LEU A 199 19.08 -8.01 -20.75
N ASP A 200 19.78 -8.49 -21.79
CA ASP A 200 19.40 -8.30 -23.19
C ASP A 200 18.12 -9.07 -23.53
N ALA A 201 17.95 -10.29 -23.01
CA ALA A 201 16.73 -11.06 -23.16
C ALA A 201 15.52 -10.36 -22.48
N PHE A 202 15.74 -9.76 -21.31
CA PHE A 202 14.71 -9.00 -20.63
C PHE A 202 14.37 -7.70 -21.38
N ALA A 203 15.39 -6.98 -21.88
CA ALA A 203 15.20 -5.77 -22.67
C ALA A 203 14.41 -6.04 -23.95
N SER A 204 14.76 -7.10 -24.69
CA SER A 204 14.03 -7.52 -25.90
C SER A 204 12.57 -7.82 -25.60
N TRP A 205 12.28 -8.53 -24.52
CA TRP A 205 10.91 -8.81 -24.10
C TRP A 205 10.12 -7.53 -23.75
N VAL A 206 10.74 -6.58 -23.03
CA VAL A 206 10.13 -5.29 -22.66
C VAL A 206 9.83 -4.44 -23.92
N ASP A 207 10.72 -4.43 -24.90
CA ASP A 207 10.54 -3.68 -26.15
C ASP A 207 9.43 -4.29 -27.01
N GLU A 208 9.34 -5.62 -27.08
CA GLU A 208 8.25 -6.33 -27.76
C GLU A 208 6.90 -5.97 -27.10
N ARG A 209 6.79 -6.03 -25.76
CA ARG A 209 5.56 -5.65 -25.05
C ARG A 209 5.18 -4.21 -25.29
N GLY A 210 6.14 -3.29 -25.31
CA GLY A 210 5.89 -1.89 -25.65
C GLY A 210 5.38 -1.68 -27.07
N THR A 211 5.83 -2.47 -28.02
CA THR A 211 5.35 -2.43 -29.41
C THR A 211 3.92 -2.92 -29.51
N ILE A 212 3.60 -4.07 -28.89
CA ILE A 212 2.26 -4.62 -28.82
C ILE A 212 1.29 -3.62 -28.14
N ALA A 213 1.71 -2.99 -27.04
CA ALA A 213 0.88 -2.02 -26.32
C ALA A 213 0.52 -0.82 -27.23
N ARG A 214 1.47 -0.30 -27.99
CA ARG A 214 1.23 0.80 -28.94
C ARG A 214 0.31 0.40 -30.09
N GLN A 215 0.50 -0.78 -30.66
CA GLN A 215 -0.34 -1.29 -31.77
C GLN A 215 -1.79 -1.48 -31.31
N THR A 216 -2.02 -2.10 -30.15
CA THR A 216 -3.36 -2.31 -29.61
C THR A 216 -4.05 -1.01 -29.21
N ALA A 217 -3.32 -0.01 -28.70
CA ALA A 217 -3.87 1.32 -28.41
C ALA A 217 -4.33 2.05 -29.71
N GLY A 218 -3.61 1.85 -30.81
CA GLY A 218 -3.99 2.36 -32.14
C GLY A 218 -5.30 1.75 -32.65
N LEU A 219 -5.45 0.43 -32.52
CA LEU A 219 -6.65 -0.30 -32.93
C LEU A 219 -7.90 0.13 -32.14
N THR A 220 -7.75 0.35 -30.83
CA THR A 220 -8.86 0.78 -29.96
C THR A 220 -9.35 2.18 -30.36
N ARG A 221 -8.44 3.08 -30.75
CA ARG A 221 -8.81 4.42 -31.26
C ARG A 221 -9.46 4.36 -32.64
N ALA A 222 -8.96 3.52 -33.54
CA ALA A 222 -9.54 3.34 -34.87
C ALA A 222 -10.93 2.71 -34.80
N GLY A 223 -11.15 1.72 -33.93
CA GLY A 223 -12.47 1.10 -33.73
C GLY A 223 -13.51 2.02 -33.10
N ALA A 224 -13.09 2.96 -32.25
CA ALA A 224 -14.00 3.96 -31.67
C ALA A 224 -14.51 4.99 -32.68
N GLY A 225 -13.86 5.13 -33.84
CA GLY A 225 -14.24 6.00 -34.94
C GLY A 225 -15.19 5.37 -35.96
N SER A 226 -15.29 4.05 -36.01
CA SER A 226 -16.19 3.32 -36.92
C SER A 226 -17.56 3.13 -36.27
N ARG A 227 -18.40 4.17 -36.28
CA ARG A 227 -19.84 3.97 -36.12
C ARG A 227 -20.34 3.19 -37.34
N TRP A 228 -20.79 1.99 -37.13
CA TRP A 228 -21.58 1.26 -38.11
C TRP A 228 -22.83 2.08 -38.38
N ARG A 229 -22.97 2.63 -39.62
CA ARG A 229 -24.18 3.21 -40.13
C ARG A 229 -25.02 2.11 -40.77
#